data_84efd8088c2ad8eb041a371b6a9e607a
#
_entry.id   84efd8088c2ad8eb041a371b6a9e607a
#
_cell.length_a   1.000
_cell.length_b   1.000
_cell.length_c   1.000
_cell.angle_alpha   90.00
_cell.angle_beta   90.00
_cell.angle_gamma   90.00
#
_symmetry.space_group_name_H-M   'P 1'
#
loop_
_entity.id
_entity.type
_entity.pdbx_description
1 polymer ?
#
loop_
_entity_poly.entity_id
_entity_poly.type
_entity_poly.pdbx_seq_one_letter_code
_entity_poly.pdbx_strand_id
1 'polypeptide(L)'
;LQIIIMVLFNVKELYISWFVGAEAVVDYQIYYKLIGMIGGLFSLALNPVWSAVTKALVEKKEQWIRGLYRKGIGLIALFGLAQLVLVAVMPMVVKLWLGENAIEVSRVAGLLFCVYNLVYMWMMLNYNFACGMGRTKVISIWLTVAGAGNLLLTMWGCSVYRSWITVVVATAVAAI
;
A
#
# COMPACT_ATOMS: atom_id res chain seq x y z
N LEU A 1 -12.68 -15.35 -1.92
CA LEU A 1 -11.60 -14.41 -2.23
C LEU A 1 -11.45 -13.35 -1.13
N GLN A 2 -12.53 -12.70 -0.71
CA GLN A 2 -12.52 -11.61 0.27
C GLN A 2 -11.98 -12.04 1.66
N ILE A 3 -12.31 -13.25 2.11
CA ILE A 3 -11.79 -13.83 3.36
C ILE A 3 -10.28 -14.05 3.26
N ILE A 4 -9.79 -14.55 2.12
CA ILE A 4 -8.36 -14.78 1.89
C ILE A 4 -7.60 -13.44 1.93
N ILE A 5 -8.12 -12.42 1.26
CA ILE A 5 -7.54 -11.07 1.28
C ILE A 5 -7.52 -10.51 2.70
N MET A 6 -8.63 -10.64 3.45
CA MET A 6 -8.72 -10.18 4.83
C MET A 6 -7.70 -10.87 5.75
N VAL A 7 -7.54 -12.19 5.63
CA VAL A 7 -6.53 -12.95 6.38
C VAL A 7 -5.13 -12.52 5.97
N LEU A 8 -4.84 -12.39 4.68
CA LEU A 8 -3.54 -11.99 4.15
C LEU A 8 -3.09 -10.61 4.65
N PHE A 9 -4.01 -9.66 4.80
CA PHE A 9 -3.66 -8.32 5.26
C PHE A 9 -3.55 -8.20 6.79
N ASN A 10 -4.36 -8.93 7.57
CA ASN A 10 -4.33 -8.87 9.03
C ASN A 10 -3.25 -9.75 9.67
N VAL A 11 -2.75 -10.76 8.95
CA VAL A 11 -1.69 -11.67 9.46
C VAL A 11 -0.37 -10.92 9.74
N LYS A 12 -0.13 -9.77 9.10
CA LYS A 12 1.09 -8.97 9.31
C LYS A 12 1.27 -8.54 10.76
N GLU A 13 0.21 -8.07 11.38
CA GLU A 13 0.22 -7.64 12.79
C GLU A 13 0.47 -8.82 13.73
N LEU A 14 -0.09 -9.99 13.41
CA LEU A 14 0.16 -11.22 14.15
C LEU A 14 1.64 -11.61 14.06
N TYR A 15 2.24 -11.56 12.88
CA TYR A 15 3.67 -11.85 12.72
C TYR A 15 4.55 -10.87 13.48
N ILE A 16 4.23 -9.56 13.42
CA ILE A 16 4.97 -8.56 14.19
C ILE A 16 4.83 -8.86 15.69
N SER A 17 3.62 -9.15 16.18
CA SER A 17 3.37 -9.45 17.58
C SER A 17 4.12 -10.70 18.05
N TRP A 18 4.14 -11.77 17.26
CA TRP A 18 4.78 -13.04 17.63
C TRP A 18 6.30 -13.02 17.56
N PHE A 19 6.87 -12.37 16.54
CA PHE A 19 8.31 -12.42 16.29
C PHE A 19 9.08 -11.21 16.83
N VAL A 20 8.42 -10.07 16.99
CA VAL A 20 9.06 -8.80 17.38
C VAL A 20 8.57 -8.33 18.74
N GLY A 21 7.25 -8.36 18.97
CA GLY A 21 6.61 -7.95 20.23
C GLY A 21 5.41 -7.02 19.99
N ALA A 22 4.57 -6.90 21.03
CA ALA A 22 3.34 -6.10 20.95
C ALA A 22 3.61 -4.60 20.78
N GLU A 23 4.68 -4.07 21.36
CA GLU A 23 5.07 -2.65 21.23
C GLU A 23 5.42 -2.31 19.77
N ALA A 24 6.09 -3.23 19.08
CA ALA A 24 6.42 -3.05 17.66
C ALA A 24 5.19 -2.99 16.74
N VAL A 25 4.06 -3.59 17.16
CA VAL A 25 2.79 -3.46 16.44
C VAL A 25 2.26 -2.02 16.54
N VAL A 26 2.42 -1.37 17.69
CA VAL A 26 1.99 0.03 17.87
C VAL A 26 2.76 0.95 16.95
N ASP A 27 4.09 0.81 16.92
CA ASP A 27 4.95 1.59 16.03
C ASP A 27 4.55 1.40 14.57
N TYR A 28 4.43 0.14 14.11
CA TYR A 28 3.98 -0.19 12.77
C TYR A 28 2.64 0.46 12.42
N GLN A 29 1.65 0.37 13.32
CA GLN A 29 0.30 0.90 13.14
C GLN A 29 0.26 2.42 12.98
N ILE A 30 1.12 3.16 13.69
CA ILE A 30 1.19 4.62 13.58
C ILE A 30 1.63 5.03 12.17
N TYR A 31 2.71 4.44 11.64
CA TYR A 31 3.14 4.70 10.27
C TYR A 31 2.09 4.24 9.26
N TYR A 32 1.55 3.03 9.44
CA TYR A 32 0.54 2.46 8.55
C TYR A 32 -0.71 3.32 8.45
N LYS A 33 -1.21 3.84 9.58
CA LYS A 33 -2.40 4.70 9.60
C LYS A 33 -2.13 6.05 8.96
N LEU A 34 -1.06 6.74 9.34
CA LEU A 34 -0.76 8.08 8.85
C LEU A 34 -0.46 8.08 7.34
N ILE A 35 0.44 7.23 6.88
CA ILE A 35 0.82 7.17 5.46
C ILE A 35 -0.25 6.45 4.64
N GLY A 36 -0.87 5.40 5.19
CA GLY A 36 -1.93 4.64 4.53
C GLY A 36 -3.20 5.45 4.29
N MET A 37 -3.49 6.48 5.12
CA MET A 37 -4.60 7.41 4.87
C MET A 37 -4.47 8.07 3.50
N ILE A 38 -3.27 8.47 3.10
CA ILE A 38 -3.00 9.07 1.78
C ILE A 38 -3.27 8.05 0.67
N GLY A 39 -2.84 6.79 0.85
CA GLY A 39 -3.16 5.68 -0.07
C GLY A 39 -4.66 5.39 -0.16
N GLY A 40 -5.36 5.49 0.96
CA GLY A 40 -6.82 5.36 1.02
C GLY A 40 -7.53 6.43 0.19
N LEU A 41 -7.13 7.69 0.32
CA LEU A 41 -7.67 8.80 -0.51
C LEU A 41 -7.43 8.56 -2.00
N PHE A 42 -6.24 8.09 -2.37
CA PHE A 42 -5.95 7.71 -3.75
C PHE A 42 -6.87 6.58 -4.24
N SER A 43 -7.10 5.55 -3.42
CA SER A 43 -7.99 4.45 -3.76
C SER A 43 -9.43 4.90 -3.99
N LEU A 44 -9.92 5.87 -3.21
CA LEU A 44 -11.23 6.48 -3.42
C LEU A 44 -11.32 7.18 -4.78
N ALA A 45 -10.26 7.89 -5.19
CA ALA A 45 -10.22 8.54 -6.49
C ALA A 45 -10.22 7.53 -7.66
N LEU A 46 -9.79 6.29 -7.44
CA LEU A 46 -9.81 5.23 -8.44
C LEU A 46 -11.16 4.51 -8.59
N ASN A 47 -12.11 4.66 -7.66
CA ASN A 47 -13.39 3.95 -7.71
C ASN A 47 -14.14 4.08 -9.04
N PRO A 48 -14.23 5.26 -9.71
CA PRO A 48 -14.90 5.40 -10.98
C PRO A 48 -14.05 4.91 -12.18
N VAL A 49 -12.76 4.64 -11.99
CA VAL A 49 -11.83 4.35 -13.09
C VAL A 49 -12.17 3.04 -13.78
N TRP A 50 -12.51 1.99 -13.03
CA TRP A 50 -12.92 0.70 -13.61
C TRP A 50 -14.06 0.87 -14.61
N SER A 51 -15.19 1.45 -14.17
CA SER A 51 -16.36 1.62 -15.03
C SER A 51 -16.09 2.54 -16.21
N ALA A 52 -15.31 3.61 -16.01
CA ALA A 52 -14.93 4.55 -17.05
C ALA A 52 -14.05 3.88 -18.14
N VAL A 53 -13.08 3.03 -17.73
CA VAL A 53 -12.24 2.27 -18.66
C VAL A 53 -13.08 1.26 -19.44
N THR A 54 -14.00 0.52 -18.79
CA THR A 54 -14.90 -0.41 -19.44
C THR A 54 -15.74 0.30 -20.52
N LYS A 55 -16.34 1.44 -20.19
CA LYS A 55 -17.12 2.24 -21.14
C LYS A 55 -16.27 2.72 -22.32
N ALA A 56 -15.10 3.27 -22.05
CA ALA A 56 -14.21 3.76 -23.09
C ALA A 56 -13.69 2.64 -24.01
N LEU A 57 -13.50 1.43 -23.47
CA LEU A 57 -13.12 0.25 -24.27
C LEU A 57 -14.22 -0.14 -25.26
N VAL A 58 -15.47 -0.20 -24.81
CA VAL A 58 -16.64 -0.46 -25.68
C VAL A 58 -16.78 0.61 -26.78
N GLU A 59 -16.52 1.86 -26.44
CA GLU A 59 -16.55 3.00 -27.37
C GLU A 59 -15.28 3.11 -28.24
N LYS A 60 -14.33 2.17 -28.13
CA LYS A 60 -13.05 2.12 -28.86
C LYS A 60 -12.18 3.38 -28.67
N LYS A 61 -12.25 4.02 -27.52
CA LYS A 61 -11.52 5.27 -27.18
C LYS A 61 -10.15 4.98 -26.54
N GLU A 62 -9.27 4.27 -27.23
CA GLU A 62 -7.98 3.87 -26.68
C GLU A 62 -7.09 5.05 -26.26
N GLN A 63 -7.08 6.14 -27.03
CA GLN A 63 -6.28 7.33 -26.69
C GLN A 63 -6.75 7.96 -25.37
N TRP A 64 -8.04 7.96 -25.10
CA TRP A 64 -8.61 8.43 -23.85
C TRP A 64 -8.15 7.54 -22.67
N ILE A 65 -8.17 6.21 -22.84
CA ILE A 65 -7.69 5.27 -21.82
C ILE A 65 -6.21 5.52 -21.47
N ARG A 66 -5.35 5.70 -22.49
CA ARG A 66 -3.93 6.03 -22.29
C ARG A 66 -3.76 7.38 -21.58
N GLY A 67 -4.57 8.38 -21.94
CA GLY A 67 -4.57 9.69 -21.29
C GLY A 67 -4.98 9.61 -19.82
N LEU A 68 -6.01 8.81 -19.49
CA LEU A 68 -6.44 8.57 -18.13
C LEU A 68 -5.35 7.87 -17.30
N TYR A 69 -4.68 6.86 -17.88
CA TYR A 69 -3.58 6.16 -17.21
C TYR A 69 -2.42 7.12 -16.86
N ARG A 70 -2.02 7.99 -17.82
CA ARG A 70 -1.00 9.01 -17.56
C ARG A 70 -1.39 9.98 -16.44
N LYS A 71 -2.67 10.40 -16.39
CA LYS A 71 -3.20 11.22 -15.28
C LYS A 71 -3.12 10.46 -13.95
N GLY A 72 -3.41 9.15 -13.96
CA GLY A 72 -3.25 8.29 -12.78
C GLY A 72 -1.80 8.25 -12.26
N ILE A 73 -0.81 8.11 -13.16
CA ILE A 73 0.62 8.19 -12.80
C ILE A 73 0.98 9.58 -12.24
N GLY A 74 0.49 10.65 -12.86
CA GLY A 74 0.69 12.01 -12.33
C GLY A 74 0.09 12.19 -10.93
N LEU A 75 -1.06 11.57 -10.69
CA LEU A 75 -1.70 11.58 -9.38
C LEU A 75 -0.87 10.81 -8.34
N ILE A 76 -0.27 9.66 -8.70
CA ILE A 76 0.66 8.93 -7.82
C ILE A 76 1.85 9.83 -7.44
N ALA A 77 2.43 10.56 -8.38
CA ALA A 77 3.53 11.47 -8.09
C ALA A 77 3.10 12.61 -7.13
N LEU A 78 1.91 13.19 -7.32
CA LEU A 78 1.35 14.20 -6.43
C LEU A 78 1.15 13.66 -5.00
N PHE A 79 0.55 12.51 -4.87
CA PHE A 79 0.34 11.86 -3.56
C PHE A 79 1.67 11.41 -2.94
N GLY A 80 2.65 11.04 -3.76
CA GLY A 80 4.02 10.76 -3.31
C GLY A 80 4.70 11.98 -2.68
N LEU A 81 4.58 13.15 -3.30
CA LEU A 81 5.05 14.41 -2.72
C LEU A 81 4.34 14.73 -1.40
N ALA A 82 3.02 14.54 -1.34
CA ALA A 82 2.27 14.74 -0.10
C ALA A 82 2.75 13.81 1.03
N GLN A 83 3.10 12.56 0.73
CA GLN A 83 3.67 11.63 1.71
C GLN A 83 5.05 12.07 2.19
N LEU A 84 5.91 12.57 1.31
CA LEU A 84 7.22 13.09 1.70
C LEU A 84 7.08 14.28 2.65
N VAL A 85 6.15 15.18 2.38
CA VAL A 85 5.82 16.29 3.28
C VAL A 85 5.31 15.75 4.63
N LEU A 86 4.41 14.75 4.60
CA LEU A 86 3.89 14.13 5.83
C LEU A 86 5.02 13.52 6.67
N VAL A 87 5.97 12.81 6.04
CA VAL A 87 7.13 12.23 6.76
C VAL A 87 8.01 13.32 7.38
N ALA A 88 8.18 14.45 6.70
CA ALA A 88 8.96 15.56 7.25
C ALA A 88 8.32 16.15 8.51
N VAL A 89 6.99 16.27 8.55
CA VAL A 89 6.24 16.83 9.70
C VAL A 89 5.75 15.75 10.67
N MET A 90 5.98 14.49 10.40
CA MET A 90 5.47 13.35 11.16
C MET A 90 5.83 13.40 12.66
N PRO A 91 7.03 13.80 13.09
CA PRO A 91 7.35 13.93 14.52
C PRO A 91 6.43 14.91 15.23
N MET A 92 6.09 16.03 14.56
CA MET A 92 5.16 17.03 15.10
C MET A 92 3.73 16.47 15.17
N VAL A 93 3.28 15.80 14.12
CA VAL A 93 1.94 15.20 14.05
C VAL A 93 1.75 14.14 15.12
N VAL A 94 2.73 13.24 15.29
CA VAL A 94 2.69 12.17 16.30
C VAL A 94 2.71 12.74 17.70
N LYS A 95 3.53 13.78 17.97
CA LYS A 95 3.56 14.45 19.26
C LYS A 95 2.25 15.16 19.59
N LEU A 96 1.61 15.80 18.59
CA LEU A 96 0.31 16.44 18.76
C LEU A 96 -0.82 15.42 19.02
N TRP A 97 -0.74 14.23 18.38
CA TRP A 97 -1.76 13.19 18.47
C TRP A 97 -1.64 12.36 19.75
N LEU A 98 -0.43 11.95 20.15
CA LEU A 98 -0.18 11.04 21.27
C LEU A 98 0.34 11.76 22.53
N GLY A 99 0.63 13.04 22.46
CA GLY A 99 1.11 13.82 23.60
C GLY A 99 2.43 13.29 24.16
N GLU A 100 2.48 13.08 25.49
CA GLU A 100 3.66 12.57 26.19
C GLU A 100 3.97 11.10 25.87
N ASN A 101 3.00 10.34 25.35
CA ASN A 101 3.17 8.94 24.91
C ASN A 101 3.62 8.83 23.44
N ALA A 102 4.16 9.93 22.87
CA ALA A 102 4.62 9.92 21.50
C ALA A 102 5.83 8.99 21.32
N ILE A 103 5.75 8.12 20.30
CA ILE A 103 6.89 7.28 19.92
C ILE A 103 8.00 8.09 19.26
N GLU A 104 9.22 7.60 19.31
CA GLU A 104 10.31 8.15 18.52
C GLU A 104 10.11 7.86 17.03
N VAL A 105 9.89 8.91 16.25
CA VAL A 105 9.64 8.78 14.80
C VAL A 105 10.94 8.63 14.04
N SER A 106 11.17 7.44 13.47
CA SER A 106 12.26 7.18 12.53
C SER A 106 11.91 7.69 11.13
N ARG A 107 12.69 8.63 10.60
CA ARG A 107 12.52 9.13 9.22
C ARG A 107 12.74 8.03 8.19
N VAL A 108 13.68 7.12 8.46
CA VAL A 108 13.96 5.97 7.57
C VAL A 108 12.73 5.07 7.46
N ALA A 109 12.09 4.75 8.59
CA ALA A 109 10.86 3.97 8.60
C ALA A 109 9.74 4.68 7.82
N GLY A 110 9.56 6.00 8.01
CA GLY A 110 8.60 6.80 7.26
C GLY A 110 8.85 6.75 5.75
N LEU A 111 10.10 6.89 5.30
CA LEU A 111 10.46 6.80 3.87
C LEU A 111 10.20 5.39 3.30
N LEU A 112 10.48 4.33 4.04
CA LEU A 112 10.16 2.96 3.62
C LEU A 112 8.66 2.75 3.47
N PHE A 113 7.86 3.30 4.38
CA PHE A 113 6.40 3.30 4.24
C PHE A 113 5.92 4.12 3.04
N CYS A 114 6.57 5.23 2.71
CA CYS A 114 6.27 5.98 1.48
C CYS A 114 6.50 5.13 0.24
N VAL A 115 7.65 4.46 0.14
CA VAL A 115 7.95 3.55 -0.98
C VAL A 115 6.90 2.44 -1.07
N TYR A 116 6.59 1.79 0.05
CA TYR A 116 5.55 0.78 0.13
C TYR A 116 4.20 1.30 -0.38
N ASN A 117 3.78 2.49 0.06
CA ASN A 117 2.50 3.06 -0.31
C ASN A 117 2.46 3.53 -1.78
N LEU A 118 3.60 4.01 -2.33
CA LEU A 118 3.72 4.31 -3.77
C LEU A 118 3.57 3.06 -4.63
N VAL A 119 4.20 1.94 -4.23
CA VAL A 119 4.04 0.64 -4.91
C VAL A 119 2.59 0.16 -4.81
N TYR A 120 1.96 0.31 -3.64
CA TYR A 120 0.54 0.00 -3.44
C TYR A 120 -0.36 0.83 -4.38
N MET A 121 -0.15 2.14 -4.48
CA MET A 121 -0.93 3.01 -5.38
C MET A 121 -0.74 2.61 -6.84
N TRP A 122 0.50 2.30 -7.24
CA TRP A 122 0.79 1.84 -8.60
C TRP A 122 0.09 0.50 -8.89
N MET A 123 0.14 -0.44 -7.97
CA MET A 123 -0.57 -1.71 -8.08
C MET A 123 -2.10 -1.50 -8.19
N MET A 124 -2.68 -0.61 -7.36
CA MET A 124 -4.11 -0.29 -7.40
C MET A 124 -4.53 0.36 -8.72
N LEU A 125 -3.70 1.25 -9.28
CA LEU A 125 -3.94 1.84 -10.59
C LEU A 125 -4.02 0.75 -11.67
N ASN A 126 -2.99 -0.11 -11.74
CA ASN A 126 -2.95 -1.21 -12.71
C ASN A 126 -4.12 -2.19 -12.53
N TYR A 127 -4.47 -2.51 -11.27
CA TYR A 127 -5.61 -3.37 -10.94
C TYR A 127 -6.91 -2.81 -11.52
N ASN A 128 -7.23 -1.53 -11.28
CA ASN A 128 -8.45 -0.90 -11.77
C ASN A 128 -8.52 -0.86 -13.31
N PHE A 129 -7.39 -0.55 -13.97
CA PHE A 129 -7.32 -0.55 -15.44
C PHE A 129 -7.52 -1.95 -16.02
N ALA A 130 -6.88 -2.95 -15.47
CA ALA A 130 -6.97 -4.30 -15.99
C ALA A 130 -8.35 -4.93 -15.71
N CYS A 131 -8.99 -4.62 -14.57
CA CYS A 131 -10.39 -4.96 -14.33
C CYS A 131 -11.30 -4.28 -15.34
N GLY A 132 -11.10 -2.99 -15.63
CA GLY A 132 -11.84 -2.25 -16.65
C GLY A 132 -11.67 -2.81 -18.05
N MET A 133 -10.52 -3.42 -18.36
CA MET A 133 -10.25 -4.13 -19.62
C MET A 133 -10.73 -5.58 -19.64
N GLY A 134 -11.42 -6.06 -18.59
CA GLY A 134 -11.94 -7.43 -18.50
C GLY A 134 -10.90 -8.51 -18.21
N ARG A 135 -9.65 -8.12 -17.84
CA ARG A 135 -8.54 -9.07 -17.55
C ARG A 135 -8.52 -9.54 -16.10
N THR A 136 -9.69 -9.76 -15.50
CA THR A 136 -9.83 -10.10 -14.07
C THR A 136 -9.15 -11.41 -13.67
N LYS A 137 -9.16 -12.43 -14.55
CA LYS A 137 -8.52 -13.73 -14.27
C LYS A 137 -7.01 -13.60 -14.08
N VAL A 138 -6.32 -12.87 -14.96
CA VAL A 138 -4.85 -12.68 -14.90
C VAL A 138 -4.48 -11.97 -13.61
N ILE A 139 -5.23 -10.93 -13.25
CA ILE A 139 -4.99 -10.17 -12.02
C ILE A 139 -5.27 -11.01 -10.77
N SER A 140 -6.33 -11.82 -10.75
CA SER A 140 -6.62 -12.68 -9.60
C SER A 140 -5.48 -13.67 -9.35
N ILE A 141 -4.91 -14.26 -10.40
CA ILE A 141 -3.75 -15.15 -10.29
C ILE A 141 -2.53 -14.35 -9.74
N TRP A 142 -2.26 -13.20 -10.33
CA TRP A 142 -1.14 -12.33 -9.89
C TRP A 142 -1.25 -11.96 -8.41
N LEU A 143 -2.41 -11.48 -7.97
CA LEU A 143 -2.65 -11.10 -6.57
C LEU A 143 -2.53 -12.30 -5.63
N THR A 144 -2.94 -13.49 -6.05
CA THR A 144 -2.79 -14.70 -5.23
C THR A 144 -1.32 -15.09 -5.08
N VAL A 145 -0.56 -15.06 -6.17
CA VAL A 145 0.90 -15.36 -6.14
C VAL A 145 1.65 -14.31 -5.32
N ALA A 146 1.38 -13.02 -5.58
CA ALA A 146 1.99 -11.92 -4.82
C ALA A 146 1.62 -11.98 -3.33
N GLY A 147 0.36 -12.30 -3.01
CA GLY A 147 -0.09 -12.47 -1.63
C GLY A 147 0.60 -13.63 -0.91
N ALA A 148 0.70 -14.78 -1.55
CA ALA A 148 1.41 -15.94 -1.01
C ALA A 148 2.91 -15.63 -0.82
N GLY A 149 3.55 -15.02 -1.82
CA GLY A 149 4.94 -14.57 -1.74
C GLY A 149 5.18 -13.58 -0.60
N ASN A 150 4.27 -12.61 -0.44
CA ASN A 150 4.33 -11.65 0.67
C ASN A 150 4.29 -12.34 2.04
N LEU A 151 3.39 -13.32 2.24
CA LEU A 151 3.32 -14.05 3.51
C LEU A 151 4.62 -14.79 3.82
N LEU A 152 5.18 -15.50 2.84
CA LEU A 152 6.42 -16.24 2.99
C LEU A 152 7.60 -15.30 3.30
N LEU A 153 7.73 -14.20 2.55
CA LEU A 153 8.77 -13.20 2.76
C LEU A 153 8.63 -12.49 4.11
N THR A 154 7.41 -12.18 4.53
CA THR A 154 7.12 -11.56 5.82
C THR A 154 7.48 -12.51 6.98
N MET A 155 7.05 -13.76 6.89
CA MET A 155 7.36 -14.78 7.90
C MET A 155 8.86 -15.03 8.02
N TRP A 156 9.56 -15.20 6.89
CA TRP A 156 11.00 -15.37 6.84
C TRP A 156 11.73 -14.12 7.39
N GLY A 157 11.37 -12.92 6.93
CA GLY A 157 12.00 -11.67 7.34
C GLY A 157 11.82 -11.39 8.84
N CYS A 158 10.62 -11.59 9.39
CA CYS A 158 10.36 -11.41 10.81
C CYS A 158 11.13 -12.43 11.67
N SER A 159 11.26 -13.68 11.22
CA SER A 159 11.98 -14.71 11.96
C SER A 159 13.49 -14.48 12.01
N VAL A 160 14.07 -13.93 10.92
CA VAL A 160 15.53 -13.68 10.81
C VAL A 160 15.94 -12.36 11.43
N TYR A 161 15.25 -11.26 11.05
CA TYR A 161 15.67 -9.91 11.44
C TYR A 161 14.96 -9.35 12.68
N ARG A 162 13.91 -10.01 13.16
CA ARG A 162 13.10 -9.58 14.32
C ARG A 162 12.76 -8.08 14.30
N SER A 163 12.39 -7.56 13.13
CA SER A 163 12.05 -6.16 12.93
C SER A 163 10.78 -6.05 12.11
N TRP A 164 9.87 -5.17 12.53
CA TRP A 164 8.64 -4.90 11.79
C TRP A 164 8.89 -4.22 10.42
N ILE A 165 10.05 -3.58 10.23
CA ILE A 165 10.46 -2.98 8.96
C ILE A 165 10.51 -4.05 7.85
N THR A 166 10.86 -5.29 8.17
CA THR A 166 10.91 -6.40 7.21
C THR A 166 9.54 -6.69 6.59
N VAL A 167 8.45 -6.48 7.33
CA VAL A 167 7.08 -6.61 6.83
C VAL A 167 6.80 -5.61 5.72
N VAL A 168 7.25 -4.36 5.91
CA VAL A 168 7.07 -3.27 4.93
C VAL A 168 7.85 -3.57 3.66
N VAL A 169 9.13 -3.95 3.80
CA VAL A 169 10.00 -4.31 2.68
C VAL A 169 9.49 -5.53 1.93
N ALA A 170 9.12 -6.61 2.66
CA ALA A 170 8.57 -7.82 2.05
C ALA A 170 7.31 -7.53 1.24
N THR A 171 6.43 -6.66 1.76
CA THR A 171 5.20 -6.30 1.06
C THR A 171 5.48 -5.44 -0.18
N ALA A 172 6.42 -4.51 -0.10
CA ALA A 172 6.82 -3.71 -1.26
C ALA A 172 7.42 -4.59 -2.37
N VAL A 173 8.28 -5.53 -2.00
CA VAL A 173 8.92 -6.47 -2.96
C VAL A 173 7.88 -7.42 -3.59
N ALA A 174 6.94 -7.95 -2.80
CA ALA A 174 5.92 -8.87 -3.32
C ALA A 174 4.87 -8.20 -4.22
N ALA A 175 4.76 -6.87 -4.18
CA ALA A 175 3.80 -6.11 -4.98
C ALA A 175 4.36 -5.61 -6.33
N ILE A 176 5.65 -5.82 -6.60
CA ILE A 176 6.32 -5.51 -7.87
C ILE A 176 6.29 -6.73 -8.78
#